data_ba0b3d116cf9a184d78fe687f4bdc8d3
#
_entry.id   ba0b3d116cf9a184d78fe687f4bdc8d3
#
_cell.length_a   1.000
_cell.length_b   1.000
_cell.length_c   1.000
_cell.angle_alpha   90.00
_cell.angle_beta   90.00
_cell.angle_gamma   90.00
#
_symmetry.space_group_name_H-M   'P 1'
#
loop_
_entity.id
_entity.type
_entity.pdbx_description
1 polymer ?
#
loop_
_entity_poly.entity_id
_entity_poly.type
_entity_poly.pdbx_seq_one_letter_code
_entity_poly.pdbx_strand_id
1 'polypeptide(L)'
;MLINFLSYINGWIYKRIYLCINKFINNKKQNIMATKWNLDPTHSEITFKVRHMMISNVKGSFTNFSAELEAEDDTFKNVNVKTTIQTDSVSTHNADRDNHLKSEDFFNVAANPEITFESSALNNEITGNLTLNGVTKPIELDVDFGGINVDPWGNTKAGFSFEGKISRKDFGLNWNAALETGGVMVSDEVKIAGELQFVKA
;
A
#
# COMPACT_ATOMS: atom_id res chain seq x y z
N MET A 1 -5.11 -16.99 61.82
CA MET A 1 -4.09 -17.68 60.99
C MET A 1 -4.70 -18.33 59.72
N LEU A 2 -5.98 -18.68 59.68
CA LEU A 2 -6.66 -19.29 58.51
C LEU A 2 -7.02 -18.28 57.37
N ILE A 3 -7.25 -17.00 57.67
CA ILE A 3 -7.69 -15.99 56.69
C ILE A 3 -6.58 -15.62 55.70
N ASN A 4 -5.30 -15.61 56.14
CA ASN A 4 -4.15 -15.31 55.27
C ASN A 4 -3.80 -16.48 54.31
N PHE A 5 -4.20 -17.70 54.64
CA PHE A 5 -3.93 -18.87 53.80
C PHE A 5 -4.89 -18.94 52.60
N LEU A 6 -6.18 -18.57 52.80
CA LEU A 6 -7.17 -18.52 51.73
C LEU A 6 -6.93 -17.39 50.70
N SER A 7 -6.39 -16.24 51.15
CA SER A 7 -6.01 -15.15 50.21
C SER A 7 -4.82 -15.53 49.35
N TYR A 8 -3.89 -16.31 49.89
CA TYR A 8 -2.69 -16.76 49.15
C TYR A 8 -3.05 -17.82 48.07
N ILE A 9 -3.98 -18.74 48.39
CA ILE A 9 -4.47 -19.76 47.45
C ILE A 9 -5.26 -19.13 46.31
N ASN A 10 -6.10 -18.14 46.60
CA ASN A 10 -6.84 -17.41 45.57
C ASN A 10 -5.92 -16.67 44.62
N GLY A 11 -4.86 -16.00 45.09
CA GLY A 11 -3.88 -15.32 44.23
C GLY A 11 -3.13 -16.30 43.34
N TRP A 12 -2.77 -17.48 43.82
CA TRP A 12 -2.04 -18.49 43.06
C TRP A 12 -2.91 -19.15 41.97
N ILE A 13 -4.18 -19.40 42.31
CA ILE A 13 -5.17 -19.93 41.36
C ILE A 13 -5.47 -18.90 40.25
N TYR A 14 -5.67 -17.62 40.60
CA TYR A 14 -5.86 -16.54 39.63
C TYR A 14 -4.64 -16.39 38.70
N LYS A 15 -3.43 -16.42 39.21
CA LYS A 15 -2.21 -16.34 38.41
C LYS A 15 -2.05 -17.52 37.48
N ARG A 16 -2.45 -18.72 37.91
CA ARG A 16 -2.38 -19.92 37.08
C ARG A 16 -3.44 -19.95 35.99
N ILE A 17 -4.68 -19.50 36.31
CA ILE A 17 -5.76 -19.33 35.33
C ILE A 17 -5.40 -18.26 34.32
N TYR A 18 -4.86 -17.09 34.73
CA TYR A 18 -4.41 -16.02 33.88
C TYR A 18 -3.28 -16.48 32.92
N LEU A 19 -2.32 -17.24 33.42
CA LEU A 19 -1.24 -17.83 32.60
C LEU A 19 -1.78 -18.88 31.60
N CYS A 20 -2.76 -19.71 32.01
CA CYS A 20 -3.39 -20.66 31.10
C CYS A 20 -4.21 -19.97 30.01
N ILE A 21 -4.98 -18.94 30.38
CA ILE A 21 -5.78 -18.15 29.41
C ILE A 21 -4.83 -17.44 28.43
N ASN A 22 -3.77 -16.78 28.90
CA ASN A 22 -2.80 -16.13 28.03
C ASN A 22 -2.04 -17.13 27.15
N LYS A 23 -1.69 -18.29 27.67
CA LYS A 23 -1.07 -19.36 26.87
C LYS A 23 -2.04 -19.92 25.81
N PHE A 24 -3.33 -20.02 26.13
CA PHE A 24 -4.37 -20.45 25.20
C PHE A 24 -4.65 -19.39 24.13
N ILE A 25 -4.70 -18.11 24.50
CA ILE A 25 -4.85 -16.98 23.57
C ILE A 25 -3.64 -16.86 22.66
N ASN A 26 -2.42 -16.97 23.22
CA ASN A 26 -1.19 -16.93 22.43
C ASN A 26 -1.02 -18.15 21.50
N ASN A 27 -1.42 -19.36 21.93
CA ASN A 27 -1.44 -20.52 21.07
C ASN A 27 -2.49 -20.40 19.94
N LYS A 28 -3.62 -19.72 20.19
CA LYS A 28 -4.62 -19.45 19.14
C LYS A 28 -4.14 -18.41 18.12
N LYS A 29 -3.27 -17.47 18.52
CA LYS A 29 -2.61 -16.54 17.60
C LYS A 29 -1.51 -17.18 16.74
N GLN A 30 -0.95 -18.33 17.14
CA GLN A 30 0.21 -18.94 16.44
C GLN A 30 -0.16 -19.86 15.27
N ASN A 31 -1.45 -20.05 14.93
CA ASN A 31 -1.86 -21.02 13.90
C ASN A 31 -2.84 -20.48 12.85
N ILE A 32 -2.97 -19.17 12.70
CA ILE A 32 -3.64 -18.62 11.52
C ILE A 32 -2.54 -18.51 10.45
N MET A 33 -2.47 -19.49 9.55
CA MET A 33 -1.63 -19.39 8.36
C MET A 33 -2.31 -18.35 7.45
N ALA A 34 -1.65 -17.19 7.29
CA ALA A 34 -2.14 -16.18 6.37
C ALA A 34 -2.25 -16.76 4.97
N THR A 35 -3.36 -16.48 4.32
CA THR A 35 -3.59 -16.86 2.92
C THR A 35 -2.84 -15.88 2.02
N LYS A 36 -2.02 -16.41 1.13
CA LYS A 36 -1.32 -15.62 0.11
C LYS A 36 -2.23 -15.39 -1.08
N TRP A 37 -2.20 -14.16 -1.58
CA TRP A 37 -2.91 -13.73 -2.77
C TRP A 37 -1.89 -13.14 -3.75
N ASN A 38 -1.89 -13.63 -4.98
CA ASN A 38 -0.97 -13.20 -6.02
C ASN A 38 -1.64 -12.17 -6.92
N LEU A 39 -0.93 -11.10 -7.27
CA LEU A 39 -1.45 -10.09 -8.20
C LEU A 39 -1.77 -10.71 -9.56
N ASP A 40 -2.92 -10.34 -10.14
CA ASP A 40 -3.26 -10.58 -11.54
C ASP A 40 -2.89 -9.32 -12.35
N PRO A 41 -1.73 -9.28 -13.02
CA PRO A 41 -1.25 -8.08 -13.68
C PRO A 41 -2.09 -7.69 -14.91
N THR A 42 -2.87 -8.63 -15.46
CA THR A 42 -3.70 -8.36 -16.64
C THR A 42 -4.99 -7.60 -16.31
N HIS A 43 -5.38 -7.64 -15.03
CA HIS A 43 -6.57 -6.95 -14.52
C HIS A 43 -6.21 -5.95 -13.42
N SER A 44 -4.98 -5.44 -13.45
CA SER A 44 -4.50 -4.49 -12.45
C SER A 44 -3.81 -3.32 -13.09
N GLU A 45 -4.01 -2.13 -12.52
CA GLU A 45 -3.33 -0.91 -12.95
C GLU A 45 -2.99 0.00 -11.77
N ILE A 46 -1.89 0.74 -11.91
CA ILE A 46 -1.49 1.82 -11.00
C ILE A 46 -1.30 3.08 -11.82
N THR A 47 -2.02 4.13 -11.47
CA THR A 47 -2.07 5.39 -12.19
C THR A 47 -1.76 6.58 -11.31
N PHE A 48 -1.33 7.68 -11.92
CA PHE A 48 -1.19 8.97 -11.27
C PHE A 48 -1.75 10.09 -12.13
N LYS A 49 -2.09 11.20 -11.48
CA LYS A 49 -2.58 12.41 -12.12
C LYS A 49 -2.02 13.64 -11.43
N VAL A 50 -1.47 14.57 -12.21
CA VAL A 50 -0.92 15.83 -11.72
C VAL A 50 -1.48 17.01 -12.53
N ARG A 51 -1.71 18.15 -11.85
CA ARG A 51 -2.15 19.37 -12.52
C ARG A 51 -0.99 20.01 -13.26
N HIS A 52 -1.20 20.37 -14.53
CA HIS A 52 -0.23 21.00 -15.40
C HIS A 52 -0.68 22.40 -15.79
N MET A 53 0.19 23.39 -15.62
CA MET A 53 -0.08 24.82 -15.85
C MET A 53 -1.37 25.35 -15.22
N MET A 54 -1.89 24.65 -14.21
CA MET A 54 -3.16 24.92 -13.51
C MET A 54 -4.42 24.83 -14.42
N ILE A 55 -4.28 24.44 -15.69
CA ILE A 55 -5.39 24.39 -16.68
C ILE A 55 -5.77 22.96 -17.11
N SER A 56 -4.82 22.01 -17.08
CA SER A 56 -5.06 20.63 -17.52
C SER A 56 -4.49 19.61 -16.53
N ASN A 57 -4.75 18.33 -16.76
CA ASN A 57 -4.12 17.26 -16.02
C ASN A 57 -3.26 16.40 -16.96
N VAL A 58 -2.05 16.10 -16.53
CA VAL A 58 -1.27 15.00 -17.06
C VAL A 58 -1.62 13.74 -16.29
N LYS A 59 -1.90 12.67 -17.00
CA LYS A 59 -2.12 11.33 -16.45
C LYS A 59 -0.98 10.43 -16.89
N GLY A 60 -0.60 9.51 -16.04
CA GLY A 60 0.37 8.46 -16.37
C GLY A 60 0.06 7.20 -15.58
N SER A 61 0.72 6.12 -15.96
CA SER A 61 0.66 4.82 -15.29
C SER A 61 2.06 4.21 -15.20
N PHE A 62 2.17 3.16 -14.39
CA PHE A 62 3.34 2.30 -14.36
C PHE A 62 2.96 0.96 -14.96
N THR A 63 3.72 0.51 -15.97
CA THR A 63 3.40 -0.72 -16.72
C THR A 63 4.06 -1.97 -16.15
N ASN A 64 4.98 -1.82 -15.19
CA ASN A 64 5.69 -2.92 -14.54
C ASN A 64 5.66 -2.72 -13.01
N PHE A 65 4.88 -3.54 -12.35
CA PHE A 65 4.76 -3.56 -10.90
C PHE A 65 4.36 -4.94 -10.40
N SER A 66 4.61 -5.20 -9.13
CA SER A 66 4.17 -6.40 -8.42
C SER A 66 3.52 -5.99 -7.11
N ALA A 67 2.59 -6.81 -6.63
CA ALA A 67 2.02 -6.65 -5.31
C ALA A 67 1.84 -8.03 -4.66
N GLU A 68 2.22 -8.14 -3.41
CA GLU A 68 2.00 -9.29 -2.56
C GLU A 68 0.97 -8.92 -1.51
N LEU A 69 -0.03 -9.77 -1.32
CA LEU A 69 -1.08 -9.62 -0.32
C LEU A 69 -1.19 -10.91 0.47
N GLU A 70 -1.02 -10.81 1.78
CA GLU A 70 -1.25 -11.89 2.72
C GLU A 70 -2.37 -11.47 3.67
N ALA A 71 -3.40 -12.31 3.83
CA ALA A 71 -4.55 -12.05 4.66
C ALA A 71 -4.81 -13.18 5.64
N GLU A 72 -5.16 -12.86 6.89
CA GLU A 72 -5.54 -13.86 7.88
C GLU A 72 -6.87 -14.56 7.52
N ASP A 73 -7.78 -13.83 6.89
CA ASP A 73 -9.09 -14.33 6.44
C ASP A 73 -9.62 -13.54 5.24
N ASP A 74 -10.76 -13.97 4.72
CA ASP A 74 -11.41 -13.36 3.54
C ASP A 74 -12.11 -12.00 3.87
N THR A 75 -11.97 -11.45 5.08
CA THR A 75 -12.41 -10.08 5.43
C THR A 75 -11.34 -9.02 5.16
N PHE A 76 -10.10 -9.43 4.94
CA PHE A 76 -8.93 -8.58 4.67
C PHE A 76 -8.64 -7.49 5.71
N LYS A 77 -9.10 -7.66 6.96
CA LYS A 77 -8.86 -6.69 8.04
C LYS A 77 -7.42 -6.71 8.55
N ASN A 78 -6.83 -7.89 8.60
CA ASN A 78 -5.44 -8.10 8.99
C ASN A 78 -4.69 -8.60 7.76
N VAL A 79 -3.95 -7.71 7.13
CA VAL A 79 -3.22 -7.99 5.89
C VAL A 79 -1.79 -7.48 5.99
N ASN A 80 -0.89 -8.13 5.25
CA ASN A 80 0.39 -7.58 4.87
C ASN A 80 0.33 -7.28 3.38
N VAL A 81 0.56 -6.04 3.01
CA VAL A 81 0.62 -5.58 1.62
C VAL A 81 2.03 -5.09 1.35
N LYS A 82 2.62 -5.59 0.28
CA LYS A 82 3.88 -5.09 -0.25
C LYS A 82 3.75 -4.90 -1.75
N THR A 83 3.94 -3.66 -2.21
CA THR A 83 3.91 -3.31 -3.63
C THR A 83 5.28 -2.80 -4.03
N THR A 84 5.78 -3.25 -5.18
CA THR A 84 7.01 -2.77 -5.81
C THR A 84 6.70 -2.36 -7.24
N ILE A 85 7.07 -1.14 -7.60
CA ILE A 85 6.82 -0.53 -8.91
C ILE A 85 8.18 -0.19 -9.52
N GLN A 86 8.42 -0.61 -10.75
CA GLN A 86 9.63 -0.24 -11.48
C GLN A 86 9.49 1.20 -12.02
N THR A 87 10.35 2.11 -11.59
CA THR A 87 10.26 3.54 -11.94
C THR A 87 10.46 3.79 -13.43
N ASP A 88 11.26 2.95 -14.11
CA ASP A 88 11.51 3.05 -15.54
C ASP A 88 10.28 2.67 -16.39
N SER A 89 9.27 2.04 -15.79
CA SER A 89 8.03 1.67 -16.46
C SER A 89 6.99 2.78 -16.54
N VAL A 90 7.34 4.01 -16.11
CA VAL A 90 6.47 5.17 -16.20
C VAL A 90 6.07 5.46 -17.63
N SER A 91 4.79 5.65 -17.88
CA SER A 91 4.23 6.01 -19.18
C SER A 91 3.15 7.08 -19.04
N THR A 92 3.29 8.13 -19.81
CA THR A 92 2.29 9.19 -19.97
C THR A 92 1.82 9.30 -21.42
N HIS A 93 2.12 8.28 -22.24
CA HIS A 93 1.86 8.24 -23.70
C HIS A 93 2.56 9.37 -24.47
N ASN A 94 3.72 9.84 -23.97
CA ASN A 94 4.57 10.84 -24.63
C ASN A 94 6.02 10.55 -24.26
N ALA A 95 6.80 10.12 -25.26
CA ALA A 95 8.17 9.62 -25.07
C ALA A 95 9.11 10.67 -24.47
N ASP A 96 9.01 11.94 -24.90
CA ASP A 96 9.88 13.00 -24.40
C ASP A 96 9.61 13.29 -22.93
N ARG A 97 8.33 13.33 -22.55
CA ARG A 97 7.94 13.50 -21.16
C ARG A 97 8.32 12.29 -20.30
N ASP A 98 8.13 11.08 -20.80
CA ASP A 98 8.51 9.86 -20.09
C ASP A 98 10.03 9.81 -19.87
N ASN A 99 10.83 10.20 -20.87
CA ASN A 99 12.28 10.33 -20.71
C ASN A 99 12.67 11.39 -19.66
N HIS A 100 11.98 12.53 -19.64
CA HIS A 100 12.22 13.57 -18.64
C HIS A 100 11.81 13.09 -17.22
N LEU A 101 10.70 12.36 -17.08
CA LEU A 101 10.31 11.77 -15.80
C LEU A 101 11.34 10.76 -15.27
N LYS A 102 12.07 10.07 -16.15
CA LYS A 102 13.12 9.12 -15.78
C LYS A 102 14.45 9.79 -15.38
N SER A 103 14.64 11.06 -15.73
CA SER A 103 15.87 11.81 -15.45
C SER A 103 16.04 12.18 -13.96
N GLU A 104 17.20 12.79 -13.64
CA GLU A 104 17.51 13.29 -12.30
C GLU A 104 16.58 14.41 -11.82
N ASP A 105 15.90 15.11 -12.74
CA ASP A 105 14.91 16.13 -12.39
C ASP A 105 13.68 15.54 -11.66
N PHE A 106 13.40 14.24 -11.88
CA PHE A 106 12.23 13.56 -11.31
C PHE A 106 12.61 12.25 -10.62
N PHE A 107 12.32 11.09 -11.21
CA PHE A 107 12.50 9.79 -10.54
C PHE A 107 13.96 9.38 -10.40
N ASN A 108 14.88 9.89 -11.22
CA ASN A 108 16.27 9.46 -11.26
C ASN A 108 16.37 7.92 -11.22
N VAL A 109 15.83 7.30 -12.25
CA VAL A 109 15.64 5.83 -12.29
C VAL A 109 16.94 5.05 -12.15
N ALA A 110 18.09 5.64 -12.49
CA ALA A 110 19.40 5.03 -12.33
C ALA A 110 19.78 4.86 -10.84
N ALA A 111 19.39 5.82 -10.00
CA ALA A 111 19.63 5.79 -8.56
C ALA A 111 18.46 5.18 -7.76
N ASN A 112 17.24 5.34 -8.28
CA ASN A 112 16.00 4.93 -7.62
C ASN A 112 15.16 4.05 -8.57
N PRO A 113 15.56 2.79 -8.82
CA PRO A 113 14.90 1.92 -9.79
C PRO A 113 13.50 1.50 -9.37
N GLU A 114 13.17 1.63 -8.08
CA GLU A 114 11.92 1.13 -7.51
C GLU A 114 11.22 2.17 -6.64
N ILE A 115 9.89 2.12 -6.68
CA ILE A 115 8.99 2.73 -5.70
C ILE A 115 8.40 1.57 -4.91
N THR A 116 8.37 1.65 -3.57
CA THR A 116 7.79 0.60 -2.72
C THR A 116 6.73 1.16 -1.80
N PHE A 117 5.70 0.35 -1.55
CA PHE A 117 4.69 0.63 -0.54
C PHE A 117 4.51 -0.60 0.35
N GLU A 118 4.54 -0.40 1.67
CA GLU A 118 4.38 -1.48 2.65
C GLU A 118 3.38 -1.07 3.74
N SER A 119 2.40 -1.96 4.01
CA SER A 119 1.42 -1.79 5.08
C SER A 119 1.08 -3.12 5.73
N SER A 120 0.66 -3.08 6.99
CA SER A 120 0.28 -4.25 7.79
C SER A 120 -1.16 -4.22 8.28
N ALA A 121 -1.99 -3.28 7.81
CA ALA A 121 -3.40 -3.20 8.18
C ALA A 121 -4.21 -2.62 7.03
N LEU A 122 -5.39 -3.17 6.80
CA LEU A 122 -6.37 -2.69 5.84
C LEU A 122 -7.72 -2.54 6.54
N ASN A 123 -8.27 -1.34 6.45
CA ASN A 123 -9.68 -1.04 6.72
C ASN A 123 -10.21 -0.35 5.47
N ASN A 124 -11.17 0.58 5.58
CA ASN A 124 -11.56 1.44 4.46
C ASN A 124 -10.45 2.43 4.06
N GLU A 125 -9.43 2.56 4.90
CA GLU A 125 -8.21 3.34 4.67
C GLU A 125 -7.02 2.44 4.97
N ILE A 126 -5.96 2.54 4.17
CA ILE A 126 -4.70 1.86 4.40
C ILE A 126 -3.61 2.90 4.66
N THR A 127 -3.01 2.83 5.84
CA THR A 127 -1.81 3.61 6.15
C THR A 127 -0.59 2.74 5.95
N GLY A 128 0.35 3.21 5.16
CA GLY A 128 1.58 2.48 4.87
C GLY A 128 2.76 3.40 4.59
N ASN A 129 3.94 2.81 4.50
CA ASN A 129 5.16 3.52 4.17
C ASN A 129 5.39 3.49 2.66
N LEU A 130 5.34 4.65 2.02
CA LEU A 130 5.74 4.84 0.62
C LEU A 130 7.21 5.26 0.59
N THR A 131 8.02 4.53 -0.16
CA THR A 131 9.38 4.94 -0.53
C THR A 131 9.40 5.37 -1.98
N LEU A 132 9.73 6.62 -2.22
CA LEU A 132 9.80 7.23 -3.54
C LEU A 132 11.03 8.14 -3.61
N ASN A 133 11.81 8.05 -4.68
CA ASN A 133 13.04 8.81 -4.85
C ASN A 133 14.01 8.70 -3.64
N GLY A 134 14.11 7.51 -3.05
CA GLY A 134 14.94 7.24 -1.87
C GLY A 134 14.42 7.81 -0.54
N VAL A 135 13.26 8.48 -0.53
CA VAL A 135 12.62 9.04 0.67
C VAL A 135 11.44 8.18 1.08
N THR A 136 11.40 7.77 2.35
CA THR A 136 10.28 6.99 2.91
C THR A 136 9.41 7.87 3.80
N LYS A 137 8.10 7.89 3.54
CA LYS A 137 7.10 8.60 4.36
C LYS A 137 5.83 7.79 4.52
N PRO A 138 5.14 7.91 5.65
CA PRO A 138 3.80 7.36 5.79
C PRO A 138 2.83 8.13 4.88
N ILE A 139 1.97 7.37 4.19
CA ILE A 139 0.86 7.89 3.41
C ILE A 139 -0.41 7.13 3.79
N GLU A 140 -1.54 7.73 3.48
CA GLU A 140 -2.87 7.17 3.65
C GLU A 140 -3.55 7.07 2.29
N LEU A 141 -4.18 5.94 2.03
CA LEU A 141 -4.94 5.67 0.82
C LEU A 141 -6.35 5.22 1.21
N ASP A 142 -7.36 5.80 0.58
CA ASP A 142 -8.72 5.29 0.62
C ASP A 142 -8.77 4.00 -0.18
N VAL A 143 -9.35 2.94 0.38
CA VAL A 143 -9.44 1.63 -0.25
C VAL A 143 -10.89 1.16 -0.26
N ASP A 144 -11.36 0.74 -1.43
CA ASP A 144 -12.63 0.06 -1.58
C ASP A 144 -12.41 -1.41 -1.96
N PHE A 145 -13.06 -2.30 -1.20
CA PHE A 145 -13.02 -3.73 -1.43
C PHE A 145 -14.17 -4.14 -2.34
N GLY A 146 -13.90 -4.46 -3.60
CA GLY A 146 -14.87 -4.87 -4.60
C GLY A 146 -15.47 -6.26 -4.40
N GLY A 147 -14.93 -7.04 -3.44
CA GLY A 147 -15.42 -8.37 -3.10
C GLY A 147 -14.56 -9.51 -3.62
N ILE A 148 -15.05 -10.74 -3.32
CA ILE A 148 -14.45 -12.00 -3.78
C ILE A 148 -15.40 -12.66 -4.77
N ASN A 149 -14.85 -13.23 -5.84
CA ASN A 149 -15.60 -14.02 -6.81
C ASN A 149 -14.76 -15.19 -7.34
N VAL A 150 -15.41 -16.17 -7.93
CA VAL A 150 -14.75 -17.30 -8.59
C VAL A 150 -14.91 -17.13 -10.09
N ASP A 151 -13.78 -17.18 -10.81
CA ASP A 151 -13.79 -17.07 -12.27
C ASP A 151 -14.27 -18.39 -12.93
N PRO A 152 -14.59 -18.39 -14.24
CA PRO A 152 -15.05 -19.59 -14.94
C PRO A 152 -14.07 -20.78 -14.94
N TRP A 153 -12.82 -20.54 -14.59
CA TRP A 153 -11.77 -21.57 -14.51
C TRP A 153 -11.56 -22.09 -13.08
N GLY A 154 -12.33 -21.57 -12.10
CA GLY A 154 -12.30 -22.03 -10.72
C GLY A 154 -11.33 -21.28 -9.83
N ASN A 155 -10.67 -20.20 -10.30
CA ASN A 155 -9.80 -19.38 -9.48
C ASN A 155 -10.61 -18.43 -8.61
N THR A 156 -10.30 -18.38 -7.31
CA THR A 156 -10.87 -17.39 -6.39
C THR A 156 -10.11 -16.08 -6.55
N LYS A 157 -10.83 -15.00 -6.84
CA LYS A 157 -10.28 -13.67 -7.07
C LYS A 157 -10.84 -12.65 -6.08
N ALA A 158 -10.02 -11.67 -5.70
CA ALA A 158 -10.41 -10.53 -4.88
C ALA A 158 -10.02 -9.24 -5.60
N GLY A 159 -10.93 -8.25 -5.62
CA GLY A 159 -10.74 -6.96 -6.25
C GLY A 159 -10.66 -5.83 -5.24
N PHE A 160 -9.77 -4.87 -5.48
CA PHE A 160 -9.58 -3.66 -4.68
C PHE A 160 -9.36 -2.47 -5.58
N SER A 161 -9.99 -1.34 -5.25
CA SER A 161 -9.58 -0.05 -5.78
C SER A 161 -8.98 0.81 -4.67
N PHE A 162 -8.06 1.68 -5.03
CA PHE A 162 -7.51 2.64 -4.09
C PHE A 162 -7.33 4.01 -4.73
N GLU A 163 -7.43 5.06 -3.91
CA GLU A 163 -7.06 6.41 -4.29
C GLU A 163 -6.40 7.16 -3.13
N GLY A 164 -5.58 8.15 -3.48
CA GLY A 164 -4.92 8.99 -2.49
C GLY A 164 -4.23 10.20 -3.12
N LYS A 165 -3.59 10.98 -2.26
CA LYS A 165 -2.86 12.18 -2.64
C LYS A 165 -1.52 12.22 -1.92
N ILE A 166 -0.49 12.60 -2.64
CA ILE A 166 0.83 12.86 -2.07
C ILE A 166 1.33 14.23 -2.51
N SER A 167 2.20 14.81 -1.71
CA SER A 167 3.01 15.96 -2.13
C SER A 167 4.33 15.45 -2.72
N ARG A 168 4.55 15.66 -4.01
CA ARG A 168 5.79 15.22 -4.67
C ARG A 168 7.05 15.83 -4.04
N LYS A 169 6.96 17.05 -3.50
CA LYS A 169 8.06 17.72 -2.81
C LYS A 169 8.47 17.00 -1.53
N ASP A 170 7.55 16.33 -0.87
CA ASP A 170 7.84 15.54 0.32
C ASP A 170 8.80 14.38 0.04
N PHE A 171 8.90 13.97 -1.22
CA PHE A 171 9.78 12.93 -1.72
C PHE A 171 10.96 13.50 -2.55
N GLY A 172 11.25 14.81 -2.39
CA GLY A 172 12.39 15.42 -3.08
C GLY A 172 12.20 15.71 -4.57
N LEU A 173 11.02 15.48 -5.14
CA LEU A 173 10.69 15.76 -6.55
C LEU A 173 10.37 17.25 -6.71
N ASN A 174 11.41 18.09 -6.75
CA ASN A 174 11.30 19.54 -6.63
C ASN A 174 11.26 20.28 -7.98
N TRP A 175 11.60 19.59 -9.11
CA TRP A 175 11.65 20.24 -10.41
C TRP A 175 10.35 20.99 -10.71
N ASN A 176 10.48 22.23 -11.20
CA ASN A 176 9.36 23.04 -11.67
C ASN A 176 9.88 24.18 -12.57
N ALA A 177 8.99 24.75 -13.36
CA ALA A 177 9.28 25.97 -14.11
C ALA A 177 8.22 27.04 -13.75
N ALA A 178 8.67 28.27 -13.56
CA ALA A 178 7.81 29.42 -13.39
C ALA A 178 7.15 29.78 -14.73
N LEU A 179 5.89 30.16 -14.69
CA LEU A 179 5.17 30.66 -15.86
C LEU A 179 5.26 32.18 -15.92
N GLU A 180 5.41 32.74 -17.12
CA GLU A 180 5.44 34.20 -17.33
C GLU A 180 4.16 34.88 -16.82
N THR A 181 3.03 34.17 -16.84
CA THR A 181 1.73 34.65 -16.34
C THR A 181 1.58 34.51 -14.82
N GLY A 182 2.63 34.08 -14.13
CA GLY A 182 2.59 33.70 -12.72
C GLY A 182 2.10 32.24 -12.51
N GLY A 183 2.56 31.63 -11.43
CA GLY A 183 2.25 30.24 -11.09
C GLY A 183 3.35 29.26 -11.49
N VAL A 184 3.02 27.96 -11.46
CA VAL A 184 3.95 26.86 -11.65
C VAL A 184 3.49 25.92 -12.77
N MET A 185 4.46 25.29 -13.45
CA MET A 185 4.16 24.37 -14.52
C MET A 185 3.51 23.07 -14.01
N VAL A 186 3.96 22.55 -12.86
CA VAL A 186 3.49 21.30 -12.29
C VAL A 186 3.09 21.52 -10.83
N SER A 187 1.88 21.09 -10.44
CA SER A 187 1.42 21.16 -9.04
C SER A 187 2.24 20.26 -8.12
N ASP A 188 2.25 20.59 -6.83
CA ASP A 188 2.91 19.78 -5.83
C ASP A 188 2.07 18.54 -5.45
N GLU A 189 0.74 18.67 -5.46
CA GLU A 189 -0.17 17.55 -5.25
C GLU A 189 -0.20 16.64 -6.47
N VAL A 190 0.03 15.35 -6.21
CA VAL A 190 -0.15 14.26 -7.18
C VAL A 190 -1.23 13.33 -6.62
N LYS A 191 -2.26 13.07 -7.42
CA LYS A 191 -3.27 12.05 -7.12
C LYS A 191 -2.77 10.71 -7.62
N ILE A 192 -2.88 9.69 -6.80
CA ILE A 192 -2.56 8.30 -7.12
C ILE A 192 -3.82 7.47 -7.01
N ALA A 193 -3.96 6.51 -7.89
CA ALA A 193 -5.10 5.59 -7.90
C ALA A 193 -4.70 4.26 -8.55
N GLY A 194 -5.44 3.21 -8.28
CA GLY A 194 -5.25 1.92 -8.95
C GLY A 194 -6.41 0.99 -8.72
N GLU A 195 -6.48 0.01 -9.62
CA GLU A 195 -7.34 -1.16 -9.55
C GLU A 195 -6.45 -2.39 -9.45
N LEU A 196 -6.63 -3.19 -8.42
CA LEU A 196 -5.81 -4.37 -8.17
C LEU A 196 -6.68 -5.60 -8.04
N GLN A 197 -6.42 -6.61 -8.84
CA GLN A 197 -7.04 -7.92 -8.74
C GLN A 197 -6.03 -8.94 -8.30
N PHE A 198 -6.41 -9.74 -7.31
CA PHE A 198 -5.56 -10.81 -6.77
C PHE A 198 -6.21 -12.16 -6.97
N VAL A 199 -5.38 -13.19 -7.10
CA VAL A 199 -5.78 -14.60 -7.19
C VAL A 199 -5.30 -15.32 -5.92
N LYS A 200 -6.19 -16.03 -5.27
CA LYS A 200 -5.88 -16.85 -4.09
C LYS A 200 -4.88 -17.95 -4.48
N ALA A 201 -3.77 -18.06 -3.74
CA ALA A 201 -2.73 -19.05 -4.01
C ALA A 201 -3.14 -20.49 -3.62
#